data_c6874ccae89ed3a96d8cfe166a6e91b3
#
_entry.id   c6874ccae89ed3a96d8cfe166a6e91b3
#
_cell.length_a   1.000
_cell.length_b   1.000
_cell.length_c   1.000
_cell.angle_alpha   90.00
_cell.angle_beta   90.00
_cell.angle_gamma   90.00
#
_symmetry.space_group_name_H-M   'P 1'
#
loop_
_entity.id
_entity.type
_entity.pdbx_description
1 polymer ?
#
loop_
_entity_poly.entity_id
_entity_poly.type
_entity_poly.pdbx_seq_one_letter_code
_entity_poly.pdbx_strand_id
1 'polypeptide(L)'
;MRSGIRVTSAVRTVLDCARVWDRLWALALADAAISKWGIDPAELVQAAEARAPVPGRRKMQWVAEHARARVESPLESLARGIVVLAELPEPQPQVWIRTRAGSFRVDLLDDTNKVIIEADGKIKYATAEDVWREKLREDALRDAGYEVVRFTHADHHRQPEWLATYRRAVRRSRRRSGSAPVEPVDPG
;
A
#
# COMPACT_ATOMS: atom_id res chain seq x y z
N MET A 1 31.73 10.15 -5.29
CA MET A 1 32.31 11.05 -4.27
C MET A 1 31.47 12.32 -4.21
N ARG A 2 31.08 12.80 -3.05
CA ARG A 2 30.48 14.13 -2.86
C ARG A 2 31.43 14.96 -1.99
N SER A 3 31.80 16.15 -2.46
CA SER A 3 32.73 17.06 -1.73
C SER A 3 34.00 16.37 -1.21
N GLY A 4 34.60 15.47 -2.00
CA GLY A 4 35.80 14.71 -1.61
C GLY A 4 35.56 13.50 -0.70
N ILE A 5 34.33 13.29 -0.22
CA ILE A 5 33.98 12.17 0.68
C ILE A 5 33.47 10.98 -0.14
N ARG A 6 33.92 9.78 0.20
CA ARG A 6 33.42 8.53 -0.40
C ARG A 6 32.05 8.21 0.20
N VAL A 7 31.01 8.18 -0.62
CA VAL A 7 29.63 7.83 -0.25
C VAL A 7 29.13 6.65 -1.07
N THR A 8 28.18 5.88 -0.54
CA THR A 8 27.47 4.85 -1.27
C THR A 8 26.49 5.45 -2.26
N SER A 9 26.15 4.72 -3.33
CA SER A 9 25.01 5.09 -4.18
C SER A 9 23.69 4.91 -3.41
N ALA A 10 22.62 5.56 -3.88
CA ALA A 10 21.30 5.42 -3.29
C ALA A 10 20.83 3.95 -3.31
N VAL A 11 20.97 3.27 -4.44
CA VAL A 11 20.66 1.83 -4.58
C VAL A 11 21.43 1.00 -3.57
N ARG A 12 22.75 1.22 -3.46
CA ARG A 12 23.57 0.52 -2.48
C ARG A 12 23.09 0.74 -1.06
N THR A 13 22.77 1.99 -0.70
CA THR A 13 22.29 2.36 0.63
C THR A 13 20.97 1.63 0.96
N VAL A 14 20.01 1.65 0.04
CA VAL A 14 18.73 0.93 0.20
C VAL A 14 18.96 -0.55 0.45
N LEU A 15 19.79 -1.20 -0.36
CA LEU A 15 20.05 -2.63 -0.23
C LEU A 15 20.82 -2.98 1.06
N ASP A 16 21.77 -2.17 1.48
CA ASP A 16 22.50 -2.37 2.73
C ASP A 16 21.56 -2.19 3.96
N CYS A 17 20.63 -1.23 3.93
CA CYS A 17 19.58 -1.09 4.95
C CYS A 17 18.60 -2.27 4.91
N ALA A 18 18.17 -2.71 3.72
CA ALA A 18 17.24 -3.83 3.56
C ALA A 18 17.77 -5.14 4.14
N ARG A 19 19.08 -5.31 4.22
CA ARG A 19 19.71 -6.47 4.85
C ARG A 19 19.50 -6.53 6.36
N VAL A 20 19.59 -5.38 7.03
CA VAL A 20 19.71 -5.29 8.50
C VAL A 20 18.43 -4.82 9.18
N TRP A 21 17.68 -3.92 8.57
CA TRP A 21 16.46 -3.35 9.13
C TRP A 21 15.30 -4.36 9.15
N ASP A 22 14.25 -4.03 9.89
CA ASP A 22 12.95 -4.70 9.75
C ASP A 22 12.48 -4.62 8.29
N ARG A 23 11.83 -5.69 7.83
CA ARG A 23 11.44 -5.86 6.42
C ARG A 23 10.48 -4.78 5.94
N LEU A 24 9.51 -4.41 6.77
CA LEU A 24 8.49 -3.41 6.42
C LEU A 24 9.08 -2.01 6.37
N TRP A 25 9.92 -1.66 7.33
CA TRP A 25 10.63 -0.38 7.33
C TRP A 25 11.65 -0.27 6.20
N ALA A 26 12.29 -1.37 5.85
CA ALA A 26 13.18 -1.42 4.70
C ALA A 26 12.41 -1.24 3.38
N LEU A 27 11.18 -1.79 3.29
CA LEU A 27 10.29 -1.55 2.16
C LEU A 27 9.88 -0.08 2.05
N ALA A 28 9.51 0.54 3.17
CA ALA A 28 9.18 1.97 3.19
C ALA A 28 10.36 2.86 2.76
N LEU A 29 11.59 2.51 3.16
CA LEU A 29 12.78 3.19 2.67
C LEU A 29 12.97 3.02 1.16
N ALA A 30 12.77 1.79 0.63
CA ALA A 30 12.93 1.52 -0.79
C ALA A 30 11.88 2.28 -1.63
N ASP A 31 10.62 2.25 -1.23
CA ASP A 31 9.53 3.02 -1.87
C ASP A 31 9.83 4.52 -1.88
N ALA A 32 10.27 5.07 -0.74
CA ALA A 32 10.66 6.48 -0.63
C ALA A 32 11.87 6.82 -1.51
N ALA A 33 12.83 5.92 -1.65
CA ALA A 33 14.02 6.11 -2.47
C ALA A 33 13.66 6.14 -3.96
N ILE A 34 12.78 5.25 -4.41
CA ILE A 34 12.25 5.25 -5.78
C ILE A 34 11.55 6.59 -6.06
N SER A 35 10.61 6.99 -5.18
CA SER A 35 9.82 8.19 -5.38
C SER A 35 10.64 9.48 -5.32
N LYS A 36 11.60 9.60 -4.40
CA LYS A 36 12.36 10.84 -4.16
C LYS A 36 13.62 10.98 -5.01
N TRP A 37 14.26 9.88 -5.36
CA TRP A 37 15.54 9.88 -6.06
C TRP A 37 15.46 9.32 -7.48
N GLY A 38 14.25 8.91 -7.91
CA GLY A 38 14.03 8.38 -9.26
C GLY A 38 14.77 7.08 -9.54
N ILE A 39 14.99 6.25 -8.51
CA ILE A 39 15.60 4.93 -8.70
C ILE A 39 14.64 4.07 -9.51
N ASP A 40 15.14 3.42 -10.56
CA ASP A 40 14.37 2.42 -11.28
C ASP A 40 14.19 1.18 -10.38
N PRO A 41 12.95 0.72 -10.13
CA PRO A 41 12.73 -0.54 -9.41
C PRO A 41 13.50 -1.72 -9.99
N ALA A 42 13.67 -1.79 -11.31
CA ALA A 42 14.44 -2.84 -11.98
C ALA A 42 15.93 -2.79 -11.59
N GLU A 43 16.50 -1.59 -11.40
CA GLU A 43 17.88 -1.41 -10.94
C GLU A 43 18.07 -1.98 -9.51
N LEU A 44 17.08 -1.79 -8.63
CA LEU A 44 17.12 -2.38 -7.28
C LEU A 44 17.13 -3.90 -7.33
N VAL A 45 16.28 -4.50 -8.16
CA VAL A 45 16.19 -5.97 -8.32
C VAL A 45 17.51 -6.51 -8.86
N GLN A 46 18.01 -5.97 -9.97
CA GLN A 46 19.28 -6.39 -10.58
C GLN A 46 20.46 -6.28 -9.59
N ALA A 47 20.53 -5.16 -8.87
CA ALA A 47 21.59 -4.95 -7.89
C ALA A 47 21.49 -5.91 -6.69
N ALA A 48 20.27 -6.31 -6.29
CA ALA A 48 20.04 -7.29 -5.23
C ALA A 48 20.43 -8.70 -5.67
N GLU A 49 20.13 -9.08 -6.92
CA GLU A 49 20.49 -10.36 -7.52
C GLU A 49 22.00 -10.52 -7.72
N ALA A 50 22.67 -9.47 -8.19
CA ALA A 50 24.10 -9.43 -8.43
C ALA A 50 24.94 -9.50 -7.12
N ARG A 51 24.34 -9.35 -5.94
CA ARG A 51 25.05 -9.46 -4.67
C ARG A 51 25.49 -10.88 -4.38
N ALA A 52 26.74 -11.01 -3.96
CA ALA A 52 27.26 -12.25 -3.41
C ALA A 52 26.40 -12.74 -2.23
N PRO A 53 26.40 -14.05 -1.91
CA PRO A 53 25.73 -14.56 -0.73
C PRO A 53 26.20 -13.87 0.54
N VAL A 54 25.27 -13.19 1.24
CA VAL A 54 25.52 -12.46 2.49
C VAL A 54 24.34 -12.65 3.42
N PRO A 55 24.53 -12.56 4.75
CA PRO A 55 23.42 -12.56 5.70
C PRO A 55 22.37 -11.49 5.35
N GLY A 56 21.07 -11.86 5.38
CA GLY A 56 19.97 -10.97 5.03
C GLY A 56 19.68 -10.82 3.52
N ARG A 57 20.36 -11.57 2.64
CA ARG A 57 20.15 -11.51 1.17
C ARG A 57 18.69 -11.74 0.77
N ARG A 58 18.01 -12.74 1.34
CA ARG A 58 16.60 -13.04 1.01
C ARG A 58 15.67 -11.87 1.37
N LYS A 59 15.92 -11.22 2.50
CA LYS A 59 15.15 -10.03 2.91
C LYS A 59 15.41 -8.86 1.95
N MET A 60 16.65 -8.63 1.58
CA MET A 60 17.04 -7.59 0.62
C MET A 60 16.39 -7.82 -0.76
N GLN A 61 16.41 -9.05 -1.27
CA GLN A 61 15.75 -9.42 -2.53
C GLN A 61 14.24 -9.19 -2.45
N TRP A 62 13.59 -9.65 -1.39
CA TRP A 62 12.17 -9.42 -1.18
C TRP A 62 11.82 -7.92 -1.17
N VAL A 63 12.62 -7.08 -0.50
CA VAL A 63 12.40 -5.62 -0.49
C VAL A 63 12.54 -5.05 -1.90
N ALA A 64 13.57 -5.44 -2.66
CA ALA A 64 13.78 -4.97 -4.02
C ALA A 64 12.62 -5.36 -4.96
N GLU A 65 12.14 -6.61 -4.87
CA GLU A 65 11.04 -7.15 -5.68
C GLU A 65 9.70 -6.44 -5.40
N HIS A 66 9.48 -6.02 -4.14
CA HIS A 66 8.22 -5.39 -3.70
C HIS A 66 8.29 -3.88 -3.57
N ALA A 67 9.43 -3.25 -3.87
CA ALA A 67 9.51 -1.79 -3.87
C ALA A 67 8.70 -1.19 -5.04
N ARG A 68 7.93 -0.12 -4.77
CA ARG A 68 7.02 0.50 -5.75
C ARG A 68 7.20 2.01 -5.79
N ALA A 69 7.07 2.55 -6.99
CA ALA A 69 6.79 3.97 -7.19
C ALA A 69 5.36 4.32 -6.71
N ARG A 70 5.07 5.60 -6.59
CA ARG A 70 3.76 6.16 -6.22
C ARG A 70 3.32 5.94 -4.78
N VAL A 71 4.07 5.24 -3.95
CA VAL A 71 3.78 5.20 -2.50
C VAL A 71 4.18 6.55 -1.91
N GLU A 72 3.24 7.24 -1.27
CA GLU A 72 3.43 8.62 -0.81
C GLU A 72 3.79 8.73 0.66
N SER A 73 3.53 7.67 1.45
CA SER A 73 3.82 7.66 2.89
C SER A 73 4.41 6.34 3.39
N PRO A 74 5.18 6.37 4.50
CA PRO A 74 5.63 5.14 5.14
C PRO A 74 4.48 4.23 5.58
N LEU A 75 3.34 4.79 6.01
CA LEU A 75 2.18 3.99 6.44
C LEU A 75 1.58 3.19 5.28
N GLU A 76 1.52 3.75 4.08
CA GLU A 76 1.12 3.01 2.88
C GLU A 76 2.05 1.84 2.61
N SER A 77 3.38 2.05 2.67
CA SER A 77 4.36 0.97 2.51
C SER A 77 4.18 -0.14 3.53
N LEU A 78 3.97 0.23 4.81
CA LEU A 78 3.77 -0.72 5.91
C LEU A 78 2.49 -1.53 5.71
N ALA A 79 1.35 -0.88 5.43
CA ALA A 79 0.08 -1.54 5.18
C ALA A 79 0.17 -2.52 3.99
N ARG A 80 0.72 -2.06 2.86
CA ARG A 80 0.95 -2.86 1.66
C ARG A 80 1.86 -4.05 1.96
N GLY A 81 2.97 -3.82 2.63
CA GLY A 81 3.93 -4.85 3.00
C GLY A 81 3.33 -5.93 3.92
N ILE A 82 2.46 -5.58 4.86
CA ILE A 82 1.74 -6.54 5.73
C ILE A 82 0.82 -7.44 4.89
N VAL A 83 0.10 -6.87 3.91
CA VAL A 83 -0.78 -7.65 3.03
C VAL A 83 0.02 -8.62 2.18
N VAL A 84 1.14 -8.18 1.60
CA VAL A 84 2.04 -9.03 0.80
C VAL A 84 2.66 -10.14 1.64
N LEU A 85 3.13 -9.83 2.86
CA LEU A 85 3.68 -10.85 3.77
C LEU A 85 2.65 -11.89 4.22
N ALA A 86 1.37 -11.55 4.18
CA ALA A 86 0.27 -12.47 4.45
C ALA A 86 -0.16 -13.28 3.21
N GLU A 87 0.61 -13.21 2.10
CA GLU A 87 0.37 -13.89 0.82
C GLU A 87 -1.02 -13.56 0.23
N LEU A 88 -1.46 -12.32 0.46
CA LEU A 88 -2.70 -11.79 -0.12
C LEU A 88 -2.36 -10.93 -1.37
N PRO A 89 -3.34 -10.68 -2.26
CA PRO A 89 -3.13 -9.83 -3.43
C PRO A 89 -2.52 -8.48 -3.05
N GLU A 90 -1.43 -8.09 -3.74
CA GLU A 90 -0.71 -6.85 -3.46
C GLU A 90 -1.60 -5.64 -3.78
N PRO A 91 -1.89 -4.75 -2.82
CA PRO A 91 -2.65 -3.54 -3.08
C PRO A 91 -1.85 -2.55 -3.94
N GLN A 92 -2.52 -1.95 -4.92
CA GLN A 92 -1.94 -0.95 -5.80
C GLN A 92 -2.00 0.44 -5.16
N PRO A 93 -0.89 1.20 -5.14
CA PRO A 93 -0.88 2.54 -4.55
C PRO A 93 -1.49 3.59 -5.47
N GLN A 94 -2.14 4.59 -4.85
CA GLN A 94 -2.60 5.84 -5.46
C GLN A 94 -3.49 5.63 -6.69
N VAL A 95 -4.58 4.87 -6.51
CA VAL A 95 -5.53 4.52 -7.58
C VAL A 95 -6.70 5.50 -7.60
N TRP A 96 -7.11 5.93 -8.79
CA TRP A 96 -8.33 6.69 -8.99
C TRP A 96 -9.54 5.77 -9.19
N ILE A 97 -10.57 5.93 -8.38
CA ILE A 97 -11.83 5.21 -8.47
C ILE A 97 -12.91 6.16 -8.94
N ARG A 98 -13.62 5.80 -10.01
CA ARG A 98 -14.79 6.53 -10.49
C ARG A 98 -16.04 6.02 -9.79
N THR A 99 -16.82 6.93 -9.21
CA THR A 99 -18.11 6.67 -8.59
C THR A 99 -19.19 7.54 -9.21
N ARG A 100 -20.45 7.36 -8.83
CA ARG A 100 -21.56 8.26 -9.26
C ARG A 100 -21.41 9.67 -8.71
N ALA A 101 -20.77 9.84 -7.56
CA ALA A 101 -20.55 11.13 -6.90
C ALA A 101 -19.26 11.83 -7.36
N GLY A 102 -18.43 11.20 -8.20
CA GLY A 102 -17.17 11.75 -8.68
C GLY A 102 -16.06 10.74 -8.71
N SER A 103 -14.83 11.23 -8.96
CA SER A 103 -13.62 10.41 -8.94
C SER A 103 -12.81 10.70 -7.67
N PHE A 104 -12.39 9.65 -6.97
CA PHE A 104 -11.64 9.74 -5.73
C PHE A 104 -10.33 8.97 -5.85
N ARG A 105 -9.23 9.57 -5.41
CA ARG A 105 -7.95 8.90 -5.28
C ARG A 105 -7.88 8.22 -3.90
N VAL A 106 -7.51 6.95 -3.90
CA VAL A 106 -7.35 6.15 -2.68
C VAL A 106 -5.89 5.76 -2.49
N ASP A 107 -5.45 5.61 -1.25
CA ASP A 107 -4.04 5.36 -0.94
C ASP A 107 -3.60 3.99 -1.46
N LEU A 108 -4.38 2.95 -1.18
CA LEU A 108 -4.09 1.58 -1.64
C LEU A 108 -5.39 0.89 -2.04
N LEU A 109 -5.37 0.17 -3.16
CA LEU A 109 -6.50 -0.62 -3.68
C LEU A 109 -6.12 -2.08 -3.88
N ASP A 110 -6.76 -2.98 -3.15
CA ASP A 110 -6.87 -4.40 -3.53
C ASP A 110 -8.08 -4.55 -4.48
N ASP A 111 -7.82 -4.44 -5.78
CA ASP A 111 -8.88 -4.51 -6.79
C ASP A 111 -9.47 -5.91 -6.90
N THR A 112 -8.71 -6.96 -6.63
CA THR A 112 -9.16 -8.36 -6.62
C THR A 112 -10.28 -8.59 -5.61
N ASN A 113 -10.14 -7.99 -4.43
CA ASN A 113 -11.09 -8.15 -3.33
C ASN A 113 -11.96 -6.90 -3.11
N LYS A 114 -11.83 -5.85 -3.95
CA LYS A 114 -12.56 -4.58 -3.82
C LYS A 114 -12.41 -3.98 -2.41
N VAL A 115 -11.19 -3.98 -1.87
CA VAL A 115 -10.86 -3.40 -0.57
C VAL A 115 -9.91 -2.23 -0.75
N ILE A 116 -10.30 -1.10 -0.21
CA ILE A 116 -9.49 0.11 -0.11
C ILE A 116 -8.82 0.13 1.26
N ILE A 117 -7.54 0.47 1.30
CA ILE A 117 -6.81 0.74 2.55
C ILE A 117 -6.43 2.21 2.55
N GLU A 118 -6.91 2.96 3.54
CA GLU A 118 -6.55 4.36 3.79
C GLU A 118 -5.50 4.42 4.91
N ALA A 119 -4.35 4.99 4.61
CA ALA A 119 -3.24 5.14 5.55
C ALA A 119 -3.44 6.42 6.39
N ASP A 120 -4.12 6.29 7.54
CA ASP A 120 -4.50 7.41 8.39
C ASP A 120 -3.36 7.83 9.33
N GLY A 121 -2.58 8.80 8.90
CA GLY A 121 -1.54 9.46 9.70
C GLY A 121 -2.08 10.61 10.56
N LYS A 122 -3.11 10.39 11.42
CA LYS A 122 -3.73 11.42 12.27
C LYS A 122 -4.21 12.64 11.48
N ILE A 123 -5.19 12.47 10.63
CA ILE A 123 -5.85 13.57 9.97
C ILE A 123 -6.54 14.41 11.07
N LYS A 124 -6.01 15.59 11.31
CA LYS A 124 -6.73 16.61 12.05
C LYS A 124 -7.78 17.19 11.10
N TYR A 125 -9.01 16.73 11.19
CA TYR A 125 -10.10 17.40 10.54
C TYR A 125 -10.17 18.81 11.12
N ALA A 126 -9.90 19.81 10.29
CA ALA A 126 -9.85 21.19 10.75
C ALA A 126 -11.26 21.76 11.01
N THR A 127 -12.27 21.22 10.29
CA THR A 127 -13.65 21.72 10.36
C THR A 127 -14.68 20.58 10.31
N ALA A 128 -15.92 20.87 10.76
CA ALA A 128 -17.05 19.96 10.63
C ALA A 128 -17.37 19.65 9.16
N GLU A 129 -17.08 20.58 8.26
CA GLU A 129 -17.28 20.43 6.81
C GLU A 129 -16.29 19.43 6.20
N ASP A 130 -15.04 19.36 6.69
CA ASP A 130 -14.06 18.36 6.27
C ASP A 130 -14.49 16.95 6.67
N VAL A 131 -15.03 16.79 7.88
CA VAL A 131 -15.60 15.52 8.36
C VAL A 131 -16.78 15.08 7.48
N TRP A 132 -17.65 16.01 7.12
CA TRP A 132 -18.81 15.75 6.28
C TRP A 132 -18.40 15.33 4.85
N ARG A 133 -17.43 16.03 4.24
CA ARG A 133 -16.89 15.68 2.92
C ARG A 133 -16.25 14.31 2.91
N GLU A 134 -15.48 13.98 3.94
CA GLU A 134 -14.84 12.66 4.04
C GLU A 134 -15.90 11.55 4.17
N LYS A 135 -16.96 11.78 4.95
CA LYS A 135 -18.08 10.84 5.06
C LYS A 135 -18.77 10.61 3.72
N LEU A 136 -19.07 11.68 2.98
CA LEU A 136 -19.68 11.56 1.63
C LEU A 136 -18.77 10.80 0.66
N ARG A 137 -17.46 11.03 0.73
CA ARG A 137 -16.46 10.30 -0.05
C ARG A 137 -16.46 8.81 0.28
N GLU A 138 -16.43 8.46 1.57
CA GLU A 138 -16.46 7.06 2.02
C GLU A 138 -17.77 6.37 1.62
N ASP A 139 -18.92 7.03 1.77
CA ASP A 139 -20.22 6.51 1.34
C ASP A 139 -20.24 6.25 -0.18
N ALA A 140 -19.73 7.19 -1.00
CA ALA A 140 -19.65 7.02 -2.44
C ALA A 140 -18.77 5.83 -2.88
N LEU A 141 -17.65 5.59 -2.18
CA LEU A 141 -16.79 4.43 -2.42
C LEU A 141 -17.48 3.12 -2.02
N ARG A 142 -18.22 3.12 -0.90
CA ARG A 142 -19.01 1.97 -0.45
C ARG A 142 -20.16 1.63 -1.40
N ASP A 143 -20.84 2.65 -1.92
CA ASP A 143 -21.91 2.50 -2.92
C ASP A 143 -21.36 1.98 -4.27
N ALA A 144 -20.11 2.28 -4.58
CA ALA A 144 -19.40 1.72 -5.74
C ALA A 144 -18.92 0.27 -5.50
N GLY A 145 -19.24 -0.33 -4.35
CA GLY A 145 -18.97 -1.74 -4.04
C GLY A 145 -17.66 -2.00 -3.32
N TYR A 146 -16.96 -0.96 -2.86
CA TYR A 146 -15.71 -1.13 -2.13
C TYR A 146 -15.93 -1.23 -0.62
N GLU A 147 -15.09 -2.01 0.05
CA GLU A 147 -14.90 -1.97 1.50
C GLU A 147 -13.72 -1.05 1.83
N VAL A 148 -13.87 -0.22 2.84
CA VAL A 148 -12.81 0.69 3.29
C VAL A 148 -12.26 0.22 4.63
N VAL A 149 -10.93 0.08 4.73
CA VAL A 149 -10.20 -0.29 5.95
C VAL A 149 -9.14 0.76 6.20
N ARG A 150 -9.07 1.28 7.42
CA ARG A 150 -8.03 2.24 7.83
C ARG A 150 -6.82 1.50 8.39
N PHE A 151 -5.65 2.07 8.13
CA PHE A 151 -4.38 1.65 8.71
C PHE A 151 -3.71 2.83 9.39
N THR A 152 -3.45 2.71 10.68
CA THR A 152 -2.83 3.75 11.50
C THR A 152 -1.44 3.32 11.97
N HIS A 153 -0.67 4.26 12.53
CA HIS A 153 0.60 3.95 13.16
C HIS A 153 0.46 2.92 14.32
N ALA A 154 -0.67 2.94 15.04
CA ALA A 154 -0.93 1.96 16.10
C ALA A 154 -1.12 0.55 15.55
N ASP A 155 -1.69 0.42 14.34
CA ASP A 155 -1.93 -0.87 13.70
C ASP A 155 -0.63 -1.55 13.24
N HIS A 156 0.41 -0.77 12.94
CA HIS A 156 1.73 -1.32 12.67
C HIS A 156 2.26 -2.17 13.84
N HIS A 157 1.96 -1.79 15.07
CA HIS A 157 2.33 -2.56 16.27
C HIS A 157 1.36 -3.69 16.61
N ARG A 158 0.20 -3.75 15.94
CA ARG A 158 -0.87 -4.75 16.11
C ARG A 158 -1.25 -5.37 14.77
N GLN A 159 -0.23 -5.81 14.03
CA GLN A 159 -0.41 -6.34 12.67
C GLN A 159 -1.41 -7.51 12.57
N PRO A 160 -1.43 -8.51 13.51
CA PRO A 160 -2.39 -9.60 13.43
C PRO A 160 -3.85 -9.14 13.55
N GLU A 161 -4.14 -8.18 14.43
CA GLU A 161 -5.47 -7.64 14.66
C GLU A 161 -5.94 -6.82 13.45
N TRP A 162 -5.05 -5.99 12.92
CA TRP A 162 -5.35 -5.24 11.70
C TRP A 162 -5.58 -6.17 10.51
N LEU A 163 -4.72 -7.16 10.30
CA LEU A 163 -4.86 -8.15 9.23
C LEU A 163 -6.18 -8.95 9.36
N ALA A 164 -6.60 -9.25 10.57
CA ALA A 164 -7.91 -9.86 10.81
C ALA A 164 -9.05 -8.94 10.38
N THR A 165 -8.93 -7.62 10.60
CA THR A 165 -9.89 -6.61 10.14
C THR A 165 -9.93 -6.54 8.62
N TYR A 166 -8.76 -6.49 7.97
CA TYR A 166 -8.64 -6.54 6.52
C TYR A 166 -9.28 -7.80 5.92
N ARG A 167 -8.99 -8.99 6.46
CA ARG A 167 -9.60 -10.25 6.03
C ARG A 167 -11.12 -10.28 6.23
N ARG A 168 -11.66 -9.60 7.24
CA ARG A 168 -13.11 -9.43 7.41
C ARG A 168 -13.71 -8.58 6.28
N ALA A 169 -13.04 -7.49 5.89
CA ALA A 169 -13.46 -6.67 4.76
C ALA A 169 -13.46 -7.46 3.45
N VAL A 170 -12.42 -8.23 3.17
CA VAL A 170 -12.36 -9.16 2.02
C VAL A 170 -13.55 -10.11 2.00
N ARG A 171 -13.89 -10.71 3.14
CA ARG A 171 -15.06 -11.61 3.24
C ARG A 171 -16.39 -10.89 2.98
N ARG A 172 -16.56 -9.65 3.49
CA ARG A 172 -17.77 -8.85 3.25
C ARG A 172 -17.91 -8.50 1.78
N SER A 173 -16.84 -8.05 1.16
CA SER A 173 -16.82 -7.71 -0.27
C SER A 173 -17.20 -8.91 -1.14
N ARG A 174 -16.59 -10.07 -0.92
CA ARG A 174 -16.88 -11.30 -1.67
C ARG A 174 -18.34 -11.75 -1.51
N ARG A 175 -18.94 -11.59 -0.34
CA ARG A 175 -20.38 -11.90 -0.11
C ARG A 175 -21.28 -10.98 -0.91
N ARG A 176 -20.95 -9.68 -1.02
CA ARG A 176 -21.72 -8.73 -1.84
C ARG A 176 -21.64 -9.08 -3.33
N SER A 177 -20.46 -9.42 -3.84
CA SER A 177 -20.24 -9.79 -5.24
C SER A 177 -20.91 -11.12 -5.62
N GLY A 178 -21.11 -12.05 -4.67
CA GLY A 178 -21.79 -13.33 -4.88
C GLY A 178 -23.31 -13.29 -4.66
N SER A 179 -23.88 -12.15 -4.22
CA SER A 179 -25.30 -12.02 -3.84
C SER A 179 -26.16 -11.24 -4.84
N ALA A 180 -25.68 -10.93 -6.02
CA ALA A 180 -26.46 -10.21 -7.02
C ALA A 180 -26.80 -11.09 -8.23
N PRO A 181 -27.99 -11.73 -8.30
CA PRO A 181 -28.63 -11.87 -9.57
C PRO A 181 -29.27 -10.51 -9.90
N VAL A 182 -28.70 -9.80 -10.84
CA VAL A 182 -29.41 -8.71 -11.51
C VAL A 182 -30.48 -9.41 -12.37
N GLU A 183 -31.74 -9.41 -11.91
CA GLU A 183 -32.85 -9.68 -12.81
C GLU A 183 -32.87 -8.60 -13.88
N PRO A 184 -32.94 -8.97 -15.16
CA PRO A 184 -33.14 -8.01 -16.22
C PRO A 184 -34.52 -7.37 -16.03
N VAL A 185 -34.58 -6.05 -15.93
CA VAL A 185 -35.81 -5.28 -16.06
C VAL A 185 -36.24 -5.39 -17.50
N ASP A 186 -37.29 -6.14 -17.74
CA ASP A 186 -37.97 -6.23 -19.05
C ASP A 186 -38.53 -4.83 -19.39
N PRO A 187 -38.19 -4.23 -20.53
CA PRO A 187 -38.79 -2.97 -20.94
C PRO A 187 -40.15 -3.29 -21.59
N GLY A 188 -41.24 -3.05 -20.84
CA GLY A 188 -42.59 -2.98 -21.37
C GLY A 188 -42.81 -1.73 -22.25
#